data_8761e8d179bb763c17bdf359bdd6c96b
#
_entry.id   8761e8d179bb763c17bdf359bdd6c96b
#
_cell.length_a   1.000
_cell.length_b   1.000
_cell.length_c   1.000
_cell.angle_alpha   90.00
_cell.angle_beta   90.00
_cell.angle_gamma   90.00
#
_symmetry.space_group_name_H-M   'P 1'
#
loop_
_entity.id
_entity.type
_entity.pdbx_description
1 polymer ?
#
loop_
_entity_poly.entity_id
_entity_poly.type
_entity_poly.pdbx_seq_one_letter_code
_entity_poly.pdbx_strand_id
1 'polypeptide(L)'
;MFNEQPLSQGPATDLTTAARIRDAAIEVFGDQGFQVGVRAIAKAAGVSPGLVNHHFGSKDGLRAACDERVLQLIRDEKLKALTAGSVAKGMLAALAEIEVYGPLVAYMVRSLQAGGPLALSLFDHMAEDAEAYIQQGVEAGTIKPSRDPAARARYLMTLNVGATLLWVQLHQKPGEKLDFRKAIRELTEELTAPALEFYTQGILTDPTLLDAFNKEH
;
A
#
# COMPACT_ATOMS: atom_id res chain seq x y z
N MET A 1 8.40 10.33 25.09
CA MET A 1 9.32 9.22 24.79
C MET A 1 8.47 8.19 24.10
N PHE A 2 8.30 8.33 22.77
CA PHE A 2 7.47 7.45 21.95
C PHE A 2 8.28 6.21 21.61
N ASN A 3 7.73 5.05 21.98
CA ASN A 3 8.32 3.75 21.75
C ASN A 3 8.19 3.45 20.24
N GLU A 4 9.31 3.45 19.51
CA GLU A 4 9.37 3.01 18.11
C GLU A 4 9.07 1.52 18.07
N GLN A 5 7.83 1.16 17.80
CA GLN A 5 7.46 -0.23 17.58
C GLN A 5 7.72 -0.57 16.10
N PRO A 6 8.58 -1.55 15.78
CA PRO A 6 8.81 -1.99 14.41
C PRO A 6 7.54 -2.66 13.82
N LEU A 7 7.44 -2.68 12.47
CA LEU A 7 6.34 -3.30 11.69
C LEU A 7 6.01 -4.77 12.05
N SER A 8 6.79 -5.40 12.92
CA SER A 8 6.67 -6.78 13.36
C SER A 8 6.04 -6.88 14.75
N GLN A 9 4.81 -6.43 14.94
CA GLN A 9 4.09 -6.72 16.19
C GLN A 9 3.24 -8.00 16.10
N GLY A 10 3.88 -9.12 15.76
CA GLY A 10 3.54 -10.40 16.33
C GLY A 10 4.43 -10.67 17.55
N PRO A 11 4.17 -11.68 18.39
CA PRO A 11 5.00 -11.98 19.56
C PRO A 11 6.47 -12.08 19.12
N ALA A 12 7.34 -11.31 19.79
CA ALA A 12 8.76 -11.09 19.43
C ALA A 12 9.61 -12.38 19.40
N THR A 13 9.04 -13.52 19.72
CA THR A 13 9.69 -14.82 19.85
C THR A 13 9.71 -15.65 18.56
N ASP A 14 8.97 -15.26 17.49
CA ASP A 14 8.75 -16.17 16.33
C ASP A 14 9.15 -15.61 14.96
N LEU A 15 9.84 -14.47 14.91
CA LEU A 15 10.36 -13.95 13.64
C LEU A 15 11.56 -14.80 13.20
N THR A 16 11.39 -15.54 12.12
CA THR A 16 12.52 -16.21 11.47
C THR A 16 13.55 -15.16 11.01
N THR A 17 14.80 -15.55 10.87
CA THR A 17 15.84 -14.65 10.34
C THR A 17 15.48 -14.07 8.99
N ALA A 18 14.83 -14.86 8.12
CA ALA A 18 14.31 -14.39 6.84
C ALA A 18 13.27 -13.27 7.02
N ALA A 19 12.32 -13.39 7.97
CA ALA A 19 11.34 -12.36 8.24
C ALA A 19 12.00 -11.05 8.71
N ARG A 20 12.97 -11.12 9.64
CA ARG A 20 13.72 -9.95 10.10
C ARG A 20 14.47 -9.24 8.97
N ILE A 21 15.13 -10.02 8.09
CA ILE A 21 15.84 -9.46 6.93
C ILE A 21 14.85 -8.77 6.00
N ARG A 22 13.73 -9.40 5.69
CA ARG A 22 12.69 -8.85 4.81
C ARG A 22 12.08 -7.56 5.37
N ASP A 23 11.71 -7.55 6.65
CA ASP A 23 11.08 -6.39 7.29
C ASP A 23 12.08 -5.21 7.37
N ALA A 24 13.35 -5.46 7.72
CA ALA A 24 14.40 -4.46 7.64
C ALA A 24 14.64 -3.97 6.20
N ALA A 25 14.51 -4.85 5.20
CA ALA A 25 14.64 -4.46 3.79
C ALA A 25 13.51 -3.55 3.34
N ILE A 26 12.26 -3.78 3.77
CA ILE A 26 11.12 -2.91 3.48
C ILE A 26 11.41 -1.49 3.99
N GLU A 27 11.85 -1.35 5.24
CA GLU A 27 12.20 -0.04 5.82
C GLU A 27 13.36 0.63 5.07
N VAL A 28 14.46 -0.10 4.81
CA VAL A 28 15.64 0.45 4.13
C VAL A 28 15.32 0.84 2.69
N PHE A 29 14.56 0.05 1.96
CA PHE A 29 14.15 0.37 0.59
C PHE A 29 13.19 1.56 0.54
N GLY A 30 12.22 1.64 1.46
CA GLY A 30 11.33 2.78 1.57
C GLY A 30 12.08 4.08 1.86
N ASP A 31 13.06 4.01 2.73
CA ASP A 31 13.84 5.13 3.21
C ASP A 31 14.88 5.63 2.19
N GLN A 32 15.65 4.70 1.60
CA GLN A 32 16.84 5.00 0.80
C GLN A 32 16.68 4.66 -0.69
N GLY A 33 15.55 4.03 -1.06
CA GLY A 33 15.29 3.56 -2.42
C GLY A 33 16.04 2.28 -2.77
N PHE A 34 15.78 1.78 -3.98
CA PHE A 34 16.30 0.47 -4.43
C PHE A 34 17.77 0.48 -4.89
N GLN A 35 18.46 1.62 -4.85
CA GLN A 35 19.90 1.66 -5.14
C GLN A 35 20.76 1.20 -3.97
N VAL A 36 20.18 1.09 -2.77
CA VAL A 36 20.86 0.64 -1.57
C VAL A 36 21.40 -0.78 -1.73
N GLY A 37 22.62 -1.03 -1.23
CA GLY A 37 23.28 -2.34 -1.30
C GLY A 37 22.84 -3.30 -0.21
N VAL A 38 22.96 -4.60 -0.46
CA VAL A 38 22.65 -5.69 0.50
C VAL A 38 23.35 -5.51 1.85
N ARG A 39 24.54 -4.88 1.87
CA ARG A 39 25.29 -4.63 3.14
C ARG A 39 24.53 -3.70 4.09
N ALA A 40 23.82 -2.68 3.58
CA ALA A 40 23.03 -1.77 4.40
C ALA A 40 21.82 -2.49 5.00
N ILE A 41 21.16 -3.33 4.22
CA ILE A 41 20.03 -4.15 4.66
C ILE A 41 20.48 -5.15 5.73
N ALA A 42 21.59 -5.84 5.50
CA ALA A 42 22.17 -6.79 6.46
C ALA A 42 22.51 -6.11 7.81
N LYS A 43 23.09 -4.90 7.75
CA LYS A 43 23.35 -4.07 8.94
C LYS A 43 22.07 -3.72 9.68
N ALA A 44 21.02 -3.30 8.98
CA ALA A 44 19.72 -2.96 9.57
C ALA A 44 19.05 -4.20 10.21
N ALA A 45 19.15 -5.37 9.57
CA ALA A 45 18.62 -6.63 10.09
C ALA A 45 19.47 -7.27 11.20
N GLY A 46 20.67 -6.75 11.49
CA GLY A 46 21.60 -7.36 12.47
C GLY A 46 22.16 -8.73 12.04
N VAL A 47 22.41 -8.90 10.72
CA VAL A 47 22.92 -10.15 10.13
C VAL A 47 24.13 -9.91 9.22
N SER A 48 24.80 -10.99 8.79
CA SER A 48 25.83 -10.89 7.75
C SER A 48 25.21 -10.73 6.35
N PRO A 49 25.89 -10.06 5.39
CA PRO A 49 25.44 -10.00 4.01
C PRO A 49 25.30 -11.37 3.34
N GLY A 50 26.15 -12.34 3.72
CA GLY A 50 26.06 -13.72 3.25
C GLY A 50 24.74 -14.40 3.65
N LEU A 51 24.20 -14.06 4.83
CA LEU A 51 22.94 -14.62 5.30
C LEU A 51 21.74 -14.06 4.52
N VAL A 52 21.80 -12.80 4.10
CA VAL A 52 20.79 -12.22 3.20
C VAL A 52 20.77 -12.98 1.87
N ASN A 53 21.94 -13.19 1.26
CA ASN A 53 22.04 -13.95 0.01
C ASN A 53 21.65 -15.42 0.18
N HIS A 54 21.93 -16.02 1.32
CA HIS A 54 21.51 -17.39 1.63
C HIS A 54 19.99 -17.54 1.62
N HIS A 55 19.25 -16.61 2.23
CA HIS A 55 17.80 -16.68 2.32
C HIS A 55 17.08 -16.26 1.03
N PHE A 56 17.60 -15.29 0.29
CA PHE A 56 16.88 -14.65 -0.81
C PHE A 56 17.57 -14.79 -2.17
N GLY A 57 18.75 -15.40 -2.22
CA GLY A 57 19.52 -15.62 -3.44
C GLY A 57 20.13 -14.33 -4.02
N SER A 58 19.31 -13.33 -4.25
CA SER A 58 19.69 -12.04 -4.84
C SER A 58 18.94 -10.87 -4.21
N LYS A 59 19.37 -9.64 -4.54
CA LYS A 59 18.65 -8.44 -4.16
C LYS A 59 17.26 -8.37 -4.80
N ASP A 60 17.10 -8.89 -6.01
CA ASP A 60 15.79 -8.95 -6.70
C ASP A 60 14.90 -10.02 -6.04
N GLY A 61 15.45 -11.15 -5.60
CA GLY A 61 14.72 -12.14 -4.81
C GLY A 61 14.25 -11.58 -3.46
N LEU A 62 15.11 -10.81 -2.79
CA LEU A 62 14.72 -10.09 -1.57
C LEU A 62 13.61 -9.06 -1.85
N ARG A 63 13.70 -8.31 -2.96
CA ARG A 63 12.68 -7.34 -3.36
C ARG A 63 11.34 -8.04 -3.63
N ALA A 64 11.33 -9.14 -4.36
CA ALA A 64 10.11 -9.92 -4.59
C ALA A 64 9.46 -10.40 -3.30
N ALA A 65 10.26 -10.87 -2.32
CA ALA A 65 9.76 -11.26 -1.00
C ALA A 65 9.23 -10.05 -0.20
N CYS A 66 9.81 -8.86 -0.38
CA CYS A 66 9.28 -7.63 0.21
C CYS A 66 7.94 -7.24 -0.44
N ASP A 67 7.83 -7.29 -1.77
CA ASP A 67 6.60 -6.99 -2.51
C ASP A 67 5.46 -7.89 -2.04
N GLU A 68 5.68 -9.21 -1.96
CA GLU A 68 4.69 -10.16 -1.44
C GLU A 68 4.24 -9.83 0.00
N ARG A 69 5.19 -9.51 0.88
CA ARG A 69 4.88 -9.16 2.27
C ARG A 69 4.07 -7.87 2.38
N VAL A 70 4.43 -6.87 1.60
CA VAL A 70 3.72 -5.58 1.55
C VAL A 70 2.28 -5.77 1.08
N LEU A 71 2.07 -6.54 0.01
CA LEU A 71 0.75 -6.89 -0.50
C LEU A 71 -0.09 -7.62 0.56
N GLN A 72 0.51 -8.61 1.24
CA GLN A 72 -0.18 -9.34 2.31
C GLN A 72 -0.61 -8.41 3.46
N LEU A 73 0.26 -7.51 3.91
CA LEU A 73 -0.07 -6.56 4.98
C LEU A 73 -1.22 -5.63 4.58
N ILE A 74 -1.21 -5.12 3.35
CA ILE A 74 -2.29 -4.28 2.83
C ILE A 74 -3.60 -5.04 2.81
N ARG A 75 -3.58 -6.28 2.30
CA ARG A 75 -4.77 -7.14 2.23
C ARG A 75 -5.35 -7.40 3.61
N ASP A 76 -4.51 -7.79 4.57
CA ASP A 76 -4.94 -8.09 5.94
C ASP A 76 -5.60 -6.87 6.60
N GLU A 77 -5.03 -5.67 6.42
CA GLU A 77 -5.59 -4.44 6.97
C GLU A 77 -6.91 -4.01 6.29
N LYS A 78 -7.00 -4.17 4.98
CA LYS A 78 -8.26 -3.90 4.25
C LYS A 78 -9.37 -4.85 4.67
N LEU A 79 -9.06 -6.13 4.83
CA LEU A 79 -10.01 -7.13 5.33
C LEU A 79 -10.49 -6.80 6.75
N LYS A 80 -9.59 -6.44 7.67
CA LYS A 80 -9.96 -5.99 9.02
C LYS A 80 -10.90 -4.79 8.99
N ALA A 81 -10.61 -3.78 8.17
CA ALA A 81 -11.45 -2.60 8.04
C ALA A 81 -12.87 -2.93 7.54
N LEU A 82 -12.99 -3.86 6.60
CA LEU A 82 -14.29 -4.29 6.03
C LEU A 82 -15.08 -5.21 6.96
N THR A 83 -14.40 -6.00 7.80
CA THR A 83 -15.05 -7.00 8.69
C THR A 83 -15.29 -6.50 10.11
N ALA A 84 -14.97 -5.26 10.44
CA ALA A 84 -15.04 -4.68 11.79
C ALA A 84 -16.48 -4.44 12.35
N GLY A 85 -17.49 -5.16 11.86
CA GLY A 85 -18.90 -5.02 12.28
C GLY A 85 -19.61 -3.77 11.77
N SER A 86 -18.85 -2.76 11.33
CA SER A 86 -19.28 -1.58 10.59
C SER A 86 -18.10 -1.05 9.79
N VAL A 87 -18.26 -0.92 8.47
CA VAL A 87 -17.21 -0.37 7.58
C VAL A 87 -16.77 1.02 8.03
N ALA A 88 -17.71 1.87 8.44
CA ALA A 88 -17.40 3.21 8.95
C ALA A 88 -16.50 3.14 10.20
N LYS A 89 -16.79 2.25 11.15
CA LYS A 89 -15.98 2.09 12.36
C LYS A 89 -14.59 1.53 12.06
N GLY A 90 -14.49 0.54 11.17
CA GLY A 90 -13.22 -0.04 10.75
C GLY A 90 -12.36 0.97 10.00
N MET A 91 -12.95 1.76 9.11
CA MET A 91 -12.27 2.83 8.38
C MET A 91 -11.76 3.94 9.32
N LEU A 92 -12.58 4.42 10.25
CA LEU A 92 -12.17 5.44 11.23
C LEU A 92 -11.02 4.93 12.12
N ALA A 93 -11.05 3.67 12.53
CA ALA A 93 -9.96 3.08 13.31
C ALA A 93 -8.65 3.01 12.49
N ALA A 94 -8.73 2.59 11.22
CA ALA A 94 -7.57 2.55 10.32
C ALA A 94 -7.00 3.95 10.08
N LEU A 95 -7.85 4.98 9.94
CA LEU A 95 -7.42 6.37 9.78
C LEU A 95 -6.73 6.90 11.05
N ALA A 96 -7.19 6.52 12.23
CA ALA A 96 -6.58 6.94 13.50
C ALA A 96 -5.13 6.41 13.67
N GLU A 97 -4.79 5.30 13.04
CA GLU A 97 -3.48 4.66 13.13
C GLU A 97 -2.69 4.76 11.81
N ILE A 98 -3.09 5.64 10.90
CA ILE A 98 -2.55 5.70 9.53
C ILE A 98 -1.03 5.88 9.47
N GLU A 99 -0.43 6.56 10.43
CA GLU A 99 1.01 6.80 10.49
C GLU A 99 1.84 5.51 10.62
N VAL A 100 1.27 4.45 11.18
CA VAL A 100 1.92 3.14 11.30
C VAL A 100 2.28 2.58 9.92
N TYR A 101 1.49 2.90 8.90
CA TYR A 101 1.71 2.45 7.52
C TYR A 101 2.74 3.28 6.75
N GLY A 102 3.32 4.32 7.35
CA GLY A 102 4.33 5.17 6.69
C GLY A 102 5.45 4.40 5.99
N PRO A 103 6.14 3.44 6.63
CA PRO A 103 7.17 2.62 5.97
C PRO A 103 6.64 1.80 4.79
N LEU A 104 5.42 1.29 4.91
CA LEU A 104 4.76 0.52 3.85
C LEU A 104 4.47 1.39 2.62
N VAL A 105 3.93 2.59 2.87
CA VAL A 105 3.65 3.59 1.82
C VAL A 105 4.96 4.06 1.19
N ALA A 106 6.02 4.30 1.99
CA ALA A 106 7.34 4.63 1.48
C ALA A 106 7.86 3.58 0.51
N TYR A 107 7.79 2.31 0.90
CA TYR A 107 8.21 1.19 0.06
C TYR A 107 7.40 1.15 -1.26
N MET A 108 6.06 1.23 -1.19
CA MET A 108 5.19 1.23 -2.37
C MET A 108 5.50 2.39 -3.32
N VAL A 109 5.59 3.60 -2.79
CA VAL A 109 5.93 4.80 -3.57
C VAL A 109 7.26 4.61 -4.28
N ARG A 110 8.29 4.14 -3.59
CA ARG A 110 9.62 3.85 -4.18
C ARG A 110 9.56 2.75 -5.23
N SER A 111 8.79 1.67 -4.98
CA SER A 111 8.62 0.59 -5.94
C SER A 111 7.99 1.08 -7.25
N LEU A 112 6.91 1.85 -7.16
CA LEU A 112 6.20 2.36 -8.32
C LEU A 112 7.00 3.44 -9.06
N GLN A 113 7.70 4.32 -8.35
CA GLN A 113 8.60 5.32 -8.95
C GLN A 113 9.79 4.69 -9.67
N ALA A 114 10.29 3.54 -9.20
CA ALA A 114 11.37 2.83 -9.87
C ALA A 114 10.96 2.26 -11.24
N GLY A 115 9.66 2.06 -11.46
CA GLY A 115 9.13 1.54 -12.72
C GLY A 115 9.56 0.11 -13.05
N GLY A 116 9.37 -0.27 -14.30
CA GLY A 116 9.78 -1.56 -14.82
C GLY A 116 8.84 -2.72 -14.45
N PRO A 117 9.24 -3.99 -14.78
CA PRO A 117 8.37 -5.16 -14.61
C PRO A 117 7.92 -5.40 -13.17
N LEU A 118 8.79 -5.16 -12.17
CA LEU A 118 8.45 -5.35 -10.76
C LEU A 118 7.42 -4.34 -10.27
N ALA A 119 7.50 -3.09 -10.71
CA ALA A 119 6.50 -2.07 -10.37
C ALA A 119 5.15 -2.39 -11.01
N LEU A 120 5.14 -2.85 -12.26
CA LEU A 120 3.93 -3.28 -12.95
C LEU A 120 3.28 -4.48 -12.23
N SER A 121 4.07 -5.50 -11.89
CA SER A 121 3.60 -6.68 -11.17
C SER A 121 3.03 -6.30 -9.79
N LEU A 122 3.69 -5.41 -9.05
CA LEU A 122 3.18 -4.90 -7.77
C LEU A 122 1.82 -4.23 -7.95
N PHE A 123 1.68 -3.35 -8.95
CA PHE A 123 0.42 -2.67 -9.22
C PHE A 123 -0.70 -3.63 -9.65
N ASP A 124 -0.39 -4.62 -10.50
CA ASP A 124 -1.36 -5.62 -10.94
C ASP A 124 -1.88 -6.45 -9.75
N HIS A 125 -1.01 -6.94 -8.87
CA HIS A 125 -1.43 -7.62 -7.65
C HIS A 125 -2.24 -6.72 -6.70
N MET A 126 -1.89 -5.43 -6.58
CA MET A 126 -2.70 -4.48 -5.80
C MET A 126 -4.11 -4.34 -6.39
N ALA A 127 -4.27 -4.34 -7.70
CA ALA A 127 -5.57 -4.25 -8.36
C ALA A 127 -6.39 -5.54 -8.19
N GLU A 128 -5.76 -6.71 -8.28
CA GLU A 128 -6.39 -8.02 -8.02
C GLU A 128 -6.86 -8.14 -6.57
N ASP A 129 -6.02 -7.75 -5.60
CA ASP A 129 -6.39 -7.72 -4.19
C ASP A 129 -7.55 -6.74 -3.95
N ALA A 130 -7.55 -5.58 -4.63
CA ALA A 130 -8.62 -4.61 -4.54
C ALA A 130 -9.95 -5.17 -5.06
N GLU A 131 -9.94 -5.90 -6.16
CA GLU A 131 -11.13 -6.58 -6.66
C GLU A 131 -11.69 -7.54 -5.60
N ALA A 132 -10.82 -8.36 -5.00
CA ALA A 132 -11.23 -9.35 -4.00
C ALA A 132 -11.87 -8.72 -2.76
N TYR A 133 -11.29 -7.68 -2.16
CA TYR A 133 -11.87 -7.05 -0.97
C TYR A 133 -13.09 -6.17 -1.30
N ILE A 134 -13.16 -5.56 -2.50
CA ILE A 134 -14.34 -4.82 -2.96
C ILE A 134 -15.51 -5.78 -3.17
N GLN A 135 -15.26 -6.97 -3.74
CA GLN A 135 -16.27 -7.99 -3.92
C GLN A 135 -16.88 -8.47 -2.59
N GLN A 136 -16.07 -8.60 -1.54
CA GLN A 136 -16.58 -8.88 -0.19
C GLN A 136 -17.48 -7.75 0.33
N GLY A 137 -17.14 -6.50 0.04
CA GLY A 137 -17.98 -5.35 0.34
C GLY A 137 -19.33 -5.37 -0.42
N VAL A 138 -19.34 -5.85 -1.65
CA VAL A 138 -20.57 -6.05 -2.44
C VAL A 138 -21.43 -7.14 -1.81
N GLU A 139 -20.85 -8.27 -1.45
CA GLU A 139 -21.55 -9.39 -0.78
C GLU A 139 -22.11 -8.99 0.58
N ALA A 140 -21.39 -8.15 1.32
CA ALA A 140 -21.85 -7.57 2.59
C ALA A 140 -22.87 -6.44 2.42
N GLY A 141 -23.21 -6.03 1.19
CA GLY A 141 -24.16 -4.95 0.90
C GLY A 141 -23.67 -3.53 1.23
N THR A 142 -22.36 -3.35 1.45
CA THR A 142 -21.74 -2.05 1.78
C THR A 142 -21.19 -1.33 0.56
N ILE A 143 -20.96 -2.05 -0.52
CA ILE A 143 -20.49 -1.53 -1.80
C ILE A 143 -21.48 -1.91 -2.92
N LYS A 144 -21.76 -0.97 -3.81
CA LYS A 144 -22.61 -1.23 -4.98
C LYS A 144 -21.93 -2.20 -5.94
N PRO A 145 -22.66 -3.14 -6.57
CA PRO A 145 -22.11 -4.01 -7.60
C PRO A 145 -21.59 -3.20 -8.79
N SER A 146 -20.64 -3.77 -9.52
CA SER A 146 -20.10 -3.21 -10.77
C SER A 146 -20.45 -4.12 -11.94
N ARG A 147 -20.54 -3.56 -13.14
CA ARG A 147 -20.64 -4.32 -14.39
C ARG A 147 -19.32 -5.01 -14.73
N ASP A 148 -18.21 -4.36 -14.42
CA ASP A 148 -16.86 -4.89 -14.56
C ASP A 148 -16.09 -4.65 -13.24
N PRO A 149 -16.09 -5.63 -12.33
CA PRO A 149 -15.40 -5.52 -11.04
C PRO A 149 -13.90 -5.32 -11.17
N ALA A 150 -13.24 -6.01 -12.11
CA ALA A 150 -11.80 -5.93 -12.31
C ALA A 150 -11.39 -4.54 -12.84
N ALA A 151 -12.08 -4.03 -13.86
CA ALA A 151 -11.81 -2.69 -14.37
C ALA A 151 -12.06 -1.61 -13.32
N ARG A 152 -13.15 -1.74 -12.51
CA ARG A 152 -13.42 -0.82 -11.40
C ARG A 152 -12.32 -0.84 -10.35
N ALA A 153 -11.86 -2.02 -9.94
CA ALA A 153 -10.80 -2.17 -8.97
C ALA A 153 -9.49 -1.55 -9.48
N ARG A 154 -9.12 -1.83 -10.72
CA ARG A 154 -7.94 -1.25 -11.37
C ARG A 154 -8.03 0.28 -11.47
N TYR A 155 -9.19 0.82 -11.82
CA TYR A 155 -9.43 2.27 -11.86
C TYR A 155 -9.26 2.91 -10.48
N LEU A 156 -9.86 2.32 -9.43
CA LEU A 156 -9.74 2.81 -8.06
C LEU A 156 -8.28 2.77 -7.57
N MET A 157 -7.53 1.70 -7.91
CA MET A 157 -6.10 1.65 -7.58
C MET A 157 -5.31 2.72 -8.33
N THR A 158 -5.61 2.95 -9.60
CA THR A 158 -4.98 4.02 -10.40
C THR A 158 -5.21 5.39 -9.76
N LEU A 159 -6.43 5.69 -9.31
CA LEU A 159 -6.75 6.96 -8.63
C LEU A 159 -6.00 7.08 -7.30
N ASN A 160 -6.06 6.08 -6.43
CA ASN A 160 -5.46 6.15 -5.10
C ASN A 160 -3.92 6.19 -5.14
N VAL A 161 -3.32 5.33 -5.97
CA VAL A 161 -1.88 5.29 -6.17
C VAL A 161 -1.41 6.58 -6.86
N GLY A 162 -2.11 7.01 -7.91
CA GLY A 162 -1.80 8.24 -8.64
C GLY A 162 -1.88 9.48 -7.73
N ALA A 163 -2.92 9.59 -6.91
CA ALA A 163 -3.06 10.66 -5.93
C ALA A 163 -1.89 10.66 -4.93
N THR A 164 -1.51 9.48 -4.40
CA THR A 164 -0.38 9.34 -3.48
C THR A 164 0.95 9.74 -4.13
N LEU A 165 1.23 9.25 -5.34
CA LEU A 165 2.45 9.58 -6.08
C LEU A 165 2.53 11.05 -6.40
N LEU A 166 1.44 11.65 -6.88
CA LEU A 166 1.36 13.08 -7.18
C LEU A 166 1.54 13.92 -5.93
N TRP A 167 0.85 13.58 -4.84
CA TRP A 167 0.98 14.28 -3.57
C TRP A 167 2.43 14.26 -3.07
N VAL A 168 3.07 13.09 -3.07
CA VAL A 168 4.48 12.94 -2.70
C VAL A 168 5.38 13.80 -3.61
N GLN A 169 5.15 13.77 -4.92
CA GLN A 169 5.94 14.56 -5.88
C GLN A 169 5.84 16.07 -5.64
N LEU A 170 4.65 16.56 -5.28
CA LEU A 170 4.41 17.98 -5.04
C LEU A 170 4.95 18.46 -3.69
N HIS A 171 5.01 17.58 -2.68
CA HIS A 171 5.41 17.94 -1.32
C HIS A 171 6.86 17.57 -0.99
N GLN A 172 7.52 16.77 -1.83
CA GLN A 172 8.93 16.43 -1.64
C GLN A 172 9.82 17.59 -2.06
N LYS A 173 10.55 18.19 -1.09
CA LYS A 173 11.52 19.24 -1.37
C LYS A 173 12.84 18.66 -1.86
N PRO A 174 13.52 19.32 -2.81
CA PRO A 174 14.84 18.90 -3.26
C PRO A 174 15.85 18.84 -2.11
N GLY A 175 16.53 17.70 -1.96
CA GLY A 175 17.55 17.49 -0.93
C GLY A 175 17.03 17.19 0.48
N GLU A 176 15.73 17.24 0.72
CA GLU A 176 15.13 16.85 1.98
C GLU A 176 14.60 15.42 1.93
N LYS A 177 14.76 14.68 3.03
CA LYS A 177 14.15 13.35 3.20
C LYS A 177 12.69 13.53 3.60
N LEU A 178 11.78 12.89 2.86
CA LEU A 178 10.36 12.88 3.19
C LEU A 178 10.10 11.97 4.40
N ASP A 179 9.45 12.52 5.41
CA ASP A 179 8.88 11.73 6.51
C ASP A 179 7.55 11.13 6.06
N PHE A 180 7.57 9.87 5.67
CA PHE A 180 6.38 9.18 5.15
C PHE A 180 5.29 8.95 6.20
N ARG A 181 5.60 8.95 7.49
CA ARG A 181 4.57 8.87 8.55
C ARG A 181 3.75 10.16 8.59
N LYS A 182 4.44 11.28 8.57
CA LYS A 182 3.81 12.60 8.48
C LYS A 182 3.09 12.77 7.14
N ALA A 183 3.73 12.39 6.05
CA ALA A 183 3.19 12.50 4.70
C ALA A 183 1.86 11.76 4.53
N ILE A 184 1.76 10.51 5.02
CA ILE A 184 0.51 9.74 4.89
C ILE A 184 -0.61 10.32 5.75
N ARG A 185 -0.31 10.91 6.91
CA ARG A 185 -1.29 11.62 7.72
C ARG A 185 -1.84 12.84 6.96
N GLU A 186 -0.95 13.72 6.48
CA GLU A 186 -1.34 14.95 5.76
C GLU A 186 -2.13 14.63 4.49
N LEU A 187 -1.67 13.66 3.69
CA LEU A 187 -2.41 13.15 2.53
C LEU A 187 -3.82 12.68 2.91
N THR A 188 -3.93 11.93 4.00
CA THR A 188 -5.21 11.37 4.46
C THR A 188 -6.15 12.48 4.93
N GLU A 189 -5.65 13.45 5.70
CA GLU A 189 -6.41 14.62 6.14
C GLU A 189 -6.94 15.43 4.95
N GLU A 190 -6.14 15.59 3.90
CA GLU A 190 -6.50 16.37 2.71
C GLU A 190 -7.51 15.64 1.81
N LEU A 191 -7.30 14.35 1.55
CA LEU A 191 -8.03 13.63 0.49
C LEU A 191 -9.20 12.78 0.97
N THR A 192 -9.31 12.43 2.25
CA THR A 192 -10.35 11.49 2.71
C THR A 192 -11.76 12.02 2.51
N ALA A 193 -12.05 13.25 2.94
CA ALA A 193 -13.40 13.80 2.84
C ALA A 193 -13.84 13.98 1.38
N PRO A 194 -13.04 14.59 0.48
CA PRO A 194 -13.39 14.67 -0.94
C PRO A 194 -13.54 13.30 -1.62
N ALA A 195 -12.71 12.33 -1.26
CA ALA A 195 -12.81 10.97 -1.80
C ALA A 195 -14.11 10.28 -1.35
N LEU A 196 -14.48 10.40 -0.08
CA LEU A 196 -15.74 9.84 0.43
C LEU A 196 -16.96 10.49 -0.23
N GLU A 197 -16.96 11.79 -0.44
CA GLU A 197 -18.01 12.48 -1.18
C GLU A 197 -18.11 11.94 -2.62
N PHE A 198 -16.98 11.85 -3.34
CA PHE A 198 -16.93 11.30 -4.68
C PHE A 198 -17.46 9.86 -4.75
N TYR A 199 -17.07 9.00 -3.82
CA TYR A 199 -17.48 7.59 -3.82
C TYR A 199 -18.96 7.39 -3.43
N THR A 200 -19.54 8.28 -2.64
CA THR A 200 -20.91 8.13 -2.17
C THR A 200 -21.93 8.86 -3.04
N GLN A 201 -21.59 10.06 -3.54
CA GLN A 201 -22.50 10.93 -4.28
C GLN A 201 -22.20 10.94 -5.79
N GLY A 202 -20.91 10.75 -6.16
CA GLY A 202 -20.46 10.93 -7.54
C GLY A 202 -20.38 12.40 -7.94
N ILE A 203 -20.10 12.65 -9.23
CA ILE A 203 -20.03 14.01 -9.81
C ILE A 203 -21.22 14.28 -10.73
N LEU A 204 -21.65 13.25 -11.46
CA LEU A 204 -22.73 13.38 -12.43
C LEU A 204 -24.09 13.21 -11.73
N THR A 205 -25.06 14.03 -12.14
CA THR A 205 -26.41 14.03 -11.58
C THR A 205 -27.26 12.85 -12.07
N ASP A 206 -26.90 12.26 -13.21
CA ASP A 206 -27.64 11.16 -13.84
C ASP A 206 -26.69 10.20 -14.59
N PRO A 207 -27.13 8.97 -14.93
CA PRO A 207 -26.31 7.97 -15.59
C PRO A 207 -26.26 8.08 -17.12
N THR A 208 -26.85 9.10 -17.74
CA THR A 208 -27.07 9.19 -19.19
C THR A 208 -25.79 8.99 -20.00
N LEU A 209 -24.68 9.61 -19.54
CA LEU A 209 -23.38 9.48 -20.22
C LEU A 209 -22.84 8.06 -20.14
N LEU A 210 -22.94 7.42 -18.98
CA LEU A 210 -22.51 6.03 -18.79
C LEU A 210 -23.37 5.06 -19.64
N ASP A 211 -24.67 5.29 -19.69
CA ASP A 211 -25.60 4.46 -20.48
C ASP A 211 -25.37 4.63 -21.98
N ALA A 212 -25.07 5.83 -22.46
CA ALA A 212 -24.71 6.07 -23.84
C ALA A 212 -23.41 5.36 -24.23
N PHE A 213 -22.35 5.54 -23.42
CA PHE A 213 -21.07 4.87 -23.64
C PHE A 213 -21.20 3.34 -23.71
N ASN A 214 -22.00 2.76 -22.81
CA ASN A 214 -22.24 1.33 -22.73
C ASN A 214 -23.05 0.73 -23.89
N LYS A 215 -23.78 1.54 -24.67
CA LYS A 215 -24.51 1.09 -25.85
C LYS A 215 -23.62 0.99 -27.09
N GLU A 216 -22.51 1.73 -27.09
CA GLU A 216 -21.58 1.80 -28.22
C GLU A 216 -20.42 0.80 -28.10
N HIS A 217 -20.20 0.24 -26.91
CA HIS A 217 -19.11 -0.68 -26.55
C HIS A 217 -19.66 -1.95 -25.88
#